data_0c1fb21ba0a7c3a80c27a08d0f1ace78
#
_entry.id   0c1fb21ba0a7c3a80c27a08d0f1ace78
#
_cell.length_a   1.000
_cell.length_b   1.000
_cell.length_c   1.000
_cell.angle_alpha   90.00
_cell.angle_beta   90.00
_cell.angle_gamma   90.00
#
_symmetry.space_group_name_H-M   'P 1'
#
loop_
_entity.id
_entity.type
_entity.pdbx_description
1 polymer ?
#
loop_
_entity_poly.entity_id
_entity_poly.type
_entity_poly.pdbx_seq_one_letter_code
_entity_poly.pdbx_strand_id
1 'polypeptide(L)'
;MSTVTPVQTIPPMKLSGLEPVFIGENSLFVNVGERTNVTGSKAFARMILEGRFDDALAVARQQVENGAQVIDINMDEAMLDSVAAMERFCKLIATEPDISRVPIMLDSSKWSVIETGLKCIQGKGVVNSISMKEGEAEFLRQARLARRYGAAVIVMAFDEQGQADTFRRKTEICERAYKLLTKPVAEGGAGFPAEDIIFDPNIFAIATGIEEHDNYAVDFINAVAWIKENLPYAKTSGGGSNVSFSFRGNDPVREAIHTVFLYHAIKAGLSMGIVNAGQLGV
;
A
#
# COMPACT_ATOMS: atom_id res chain seq x y z
N MET A 1 -23.68 33.42 -25.56
CA MET A 1 -23.31 31.98 -25.59
C MET A 1 -22.51 31.69 -24.33
N SER A 2 -23.11 30.96 -23.42
CA SER A 2 -22.47 30.58 -22.15
C SER A 2 -21.42 29.50 -22.47
N THR A 3 -20.14 29.80 -22.35
CA THR A 3 -19.07 28.80 -22.47
C THR A 3 -19.11 27.91 -21.25
N VAL A 4 -19.74 26.75 -21.39
CA VAL A 4 -19.65 25.69 -20.38
C VAL A 4 -18.20 25.21 -20.40
N THR A 5 -17.44 25.58 -19.37
CA THR A 5 -16.10 25.01 -19.14
C THR A 5 -16.27 23.50 -18.96
N PRO A 6 -15.60 22.66 -19.76
CA PRO A 6 -15.74 21.23 -19.57
C PRO A 6 -15.28 20.87 -18.16
N VAL A 7 -16.15 20.21 -17.40
CA VAL A 7 -15.80 19.64 -16.09
C VAL A 7 -14.70 18.63 -16.36
N GLN A 8 -13.50 18.93 -15.90
CA GLN A 8 -12.35 18.04 -16.03
C GLN A 8 -12.65 16.83 -15.13
N THR A 9 -13.02 15.72 -15.75
CA THR A 9 -13.28 14.48 -15.02
C THR A 9 -11.97 13.94 -14.48
N ILE A 10 -11.89 13.79 -13.16
CA ILE A 10 -10.73 13.19 -12.49
C ILE A 10 -10.65 11.72 -12.88
N PRO A 11 -9.55 11.25 -13.49
CA PRO A 11 -9.42 9.85 -13.84
C PRO A 11 -9.34 9.00 -12.57
N PRO A 12 -10.17 7.94 -12.45
CA PRO A 12 -10.04 7.02 -11.34
C PRO A 12 -8.74 6.21 -11.46
N MET A 13 -8.14 5.82 -10.32
CA MET A 13 -7.16 4.75 -10.32
C MET A 13 -7.84 3.46 -10.78
N LYS A 14 -7.17 2.75 -11.68
CA LYS A 14 -7.65 1.47 -12.21
C LYS A 14 -6.65 0.39 -11.82
N LEU A 15 -7.12 -0.61 -11.10
CA LEU A 15 -6.37 -1.82 -10.79
C LEU A 15 -7.12 -3.02 -11.35
N SER A 16 -6.45 -4.14 -11.50
CA SER A 16 -7.10 -5.39 -11.87
C SER A 16 -6.30 -6.62 -11.44
N GLY A 17 -7.03 -7.64 -10.99
CA GLY A 17 -6.67 -9.03 -11.18
C GLY A 17 -7.36 -9.51 -12.46
N LEU A 18 -8.12 -10.60 -12.38
CA LEU A 18 -9.03 -11.00 -13.47
C LEU A 18 -10.23 -10.05 -13.56
N GLU A 19 -10.61 -9.40 -12.46
CA GLU A 19 -11.67 -8.40 -12.39
C GLU A 19 -11.08 -7.00 -12.21
N PRO A 20 -11.70 -5.97 -12.81
CA PRO A 20 -11.25 -4.59 -12.64
C PRO A 20 -11.71 -4.00 -11.30
N VAL A 21 -10.88 -3.13 -10.73
CA VAL A 21 -11.18 -2.31 -9.56
C VAL A 21 -10.96 -0.85 -9.92
N PHE A 22 -11.97 0.00 -9.69
CA PHE A 22 -11.92 1.43 -9.93
C PHE A 22 -11.96 2.18 -8.60
N ILE A 23 -10.98 3.03 -8.35
CA ILE A 23 -10.87 3.84 -7.13
C ILE A 23 -10.90 5.31 -7.53
N GLY A 24 -12.09 5.91 -7.45
CA GLY A 24 -12.35 7.32 -7.75
C GLY A 24 -12.60 8.13 -6.49
N GLU A 25 -13.03 9.39 -6.68
CA GLU A 25 -13.29 10.33 -5.58
C GLU A 25 -14.39 9.86 -4.61
N ASN A 26 -15.41 9.18 -5.14
CA ASN A 26 -16.57 8.73 -4.37
C ASN A 26 -16.50 7.23 -4.05
N SER A 27 -15.36 6.60 -4.24
CA SER A 27 -15.16 5.20 -3.87
C SER A 27 -15.14 5.03 -2.36
N LEU A 28 -15.71 3.92 -1.90
CA LEU A 28 -15.56 3.51 -0.52
C LEU A 28 -14.09 3.15 -0.23
N PHE A 29 -13.76 3.11 1.06
CA PHE A 29 -12.45 2.67 1.54
C PHE A 29 -12.11 1.27 1.01
N VAL A 30 -10.89 1.11 0.50
CA VAL A 30 -10.42 -0.14 -0.07
C VAL A 30 -9.66 -0.95 0.98
N ASN A 31 -10.13 -2.17 1.23
CA ASN A 31 -9.47 -3.12 2.12
C ASN A 31 -8.37 -3.88 1.38
N VAL A 32 -7.12 -3.72 1.83
CA VAL A 32 -5.98 -4.50 1.38
C VAL A 32 -5.68 -5.56 2.43
N GLY A 33 -5.79 -6.84 2.08
CA GLY A 33 -5.58 -7.95 3.01
C GLY A 33 -4.11 -8.10 3.41
N GLU A 34 -3.82 -8.11 4.71
CA GLU A 34 -2.46 -8.12 5.28
C GLU A 34 -1.93 -9.52 5.67
N ARG A 35 -2.75 -10.58 5.56
CA ARG A 35 -2.41 -11.89 6.16
C ARG A 35 -1.46 -12.74 5.34
N THR A 36 -1.27 -12.46 4.05
CA THR A 36 -0.29 -13.09 3.16
C THR A 36 1.08 -12.40 3.22
N ASN A 37 1.51 -12.09 4.42
CA ASN A 37 2.75 -11.36 4.72
C ASN A 37 3.54 -12.12 5.78
N VAL A 38 4.75 -12.60 5.43
CA VAL A 38 5.61 -13.40 6.32
C VAL A 38 6.15 -12.59 7.50
N THR A 39 6.27 -11.28 7.39
CA THR A 39 6.70 -10.42 8.49
C THR A 39 5.54 -10.09 9.45
N GLY A 40 4.33 -9.95 8.92
CA GLY A 40 3.13 -9.62 9.69
C GLY A 40 2.39 -10.82 10.29
N SER A 41 2.53 -12.02 9.72
CA SER A 41 1.83 -13.24 10.12
C SER A 41 2.79 -14.40 10.36
N LYS A 42 3.01 -14.73 11.62
CA LYS A 42 3.83 -15.90 12.00
C LYS A 42 3.29 -17.23 11.46
N ALA A 43 1.97 -17.37 11.38
CA ALA A 43 1.32 -18.56 10.84
C ALA A 43 1.62 -18.69 9.33
N PHE A 44 1.46 -17.61 8.57
CA PHE A 44 1.78 -17.57 7.14
C PHE A 44 3.28 -17.81 6.88
N ALA A 45 4.16 -17.16 7.66
CA ALA A 45 5.61 -17.38 7.56
C ALA A 45 5.98 -18.86 7.73
N ARG A 46 5.38 -19.54 8.72
CA ARG A 46 5.60 -20.98 8.95
C ARG A 46 5.16 -21.82 7.75
N MET A 47 4.00 -21.54 7.18
CA MET A 47 3.49 -22.26 5.99
C MET A 47 4.48 -22.14 4.81
N ILE A 48 4.98 -20.95 4.55
CA ILE A 48 5.93 -20.72 3.45
C ILE A 48 7.28 -21.40 3.73
N LEU A 49 7.83 -21.29 4.95
CA LEU A 49 9.10 -21.91 5.33
C LEU A 49 9.03 -23.45 5.27
N GLU A 50 7.90 -24.04 5.63
CA GLU A 50 7.65 -25.48 5.57
C GLU A 50 7.22 -25.97 4.17
N GLY A 51 7.12 -25.07 3.18
CA GLY A 51 6.69 -25.41 1.81
C GLY A 51 5.21 -25.78 1.67
N ARG A 52 4.38 -25.45 2.66
CA ARG A 52 2.93 -25.69 2.66
C ARG A 52 2.17 -24.60 1.88
N PHE A 53 2.39 -24.56 0.58
CA PHE A 53 1.82 -23.52 -0.27
C PHE A 53 0.30 -23.64 -0.44
N ASP A 54 -0.28 -24.85 -0.34
CA ASP A 54 -1.73 -25.03 -0.40
C ASP A 54 -2.42 -24.39 0.79
N ASP A 55 -1.84 -24.50 1.99
CA ASP A 55 -2.31 -23.82 3.19
C ASP A 55 -2.17 -22.29 3.05
N ALA A 56 -1.06 -21.83 2.48
CA ALA A 56 -0.84 -20.42 2.18
C ALA A 56 -1.87 -19.86 1.19
N LEU A 57 -2.23 -20.61 0.15
CA LEU A 57 -3.30 -20.26 -0.79
C LEU A 57 -4.67 -20.17 -0.09
N ALA A 58 -4.94 -21.05 0.88
CA ALA A 58 -6.16 -20.98 1.67
C ALA A 58 -6.25 -19.67 2.46
N VAL A 59 -5.13 -19.16 3.00
CA VAL A 59 -5.07 -17.84 3.66
C VAL A 59 -5.40 -16.71 2.67
N ALA A 60 -4.84 -16.77 1.46
CA ALA A 60 -5.14 -15.77 0.42
C ALA A 60 -6.63 -15.79 0.05
N ARG A 61 -7.21 -16.98 -0.17
CA ARG A 61 -8.63 -17.16 -0.49
C ARG A 61 -9.53 -16.61 0.61
N GLN A 62 -9.23 -16.91 1.87
CA GLN A 62 -10.00 -16.43 3.00
C GLN A 62 -10.04 -14.90 3.09
N GLN A 63 -8.95 -14.21 2.77
CA GLN A 63 -8.95 -12.74 2.71
C GLN A 63 -9.91 -12.20 1.67
N VAL A 64 -9.94 -12.79 0.48
CA VAL A 64 -10.84 -12.39 -0.60
C VAL A 64 -12.31 -12.67 -0.22
N GLU A 65 -12.59 -13.82 0.37
CA GLU A 65 -13.92 -14.19 0.89
C GLU A 65 -14.39 -13.24 1.99
N ASN A 66 -13.48 -12.74 2.83
CA ASN A 66 -13.74 -11.76 3.88
C ASN A 66 -13.78 -10.30 3.39
N GLY A 67 -13.78 -10.08 2.08
CA GLY A 67 -13.99 -8.76 1.48
C GLY A 67 -12.73 -7.97 1.18
N ALA A 68 -11.54 -8.56 1.22
CA ALA A 68 -10.33 -7.90 0.70
C ALA A 68 -10.49 -7.63 -0.80
N GLN A 69 -10.27 -6.38 -1.19
CA GLN A 69 -10.39 -5.93 -2.58
C GLN A 69 -9.04 -5.93 -3.29
N VAL A 70 -7.96 -6.02 -2.53
CA VAL A 70 -6.56 -6.18 -2.95
C VAL A 70 -5.91 -7.11 -1.93
N ILE A 71 -4.93 -7.94 -2.33
CA ILE A 71 -4.13 -8.73 -1.38
C ILE A 71 -2.68 -8.27 -1.44
N ASP A 72 -2.12 -8.00 -0.26
CA ASP A 72 -0.70 -7.71 -0.06
C ASP A 72 0.07 -9.02 0.13
N ILE A 73 1.14 -9.21 -0.63
CA ILE A 73 2.01 -10.40 -0.56
C ILE A 73 3.42 -9.97 -0.23
N ASN A 74 3.92 -10.43 0.92
CA ASN A 74 5.29 -10.20 1.35
C ASN A 74 5.97 -11.54 1.67
N MET A 75 7.18 -11.73 1.12
CA MET A 75 8.04 -12.92 1.29
C MET A 75 9.40 -12.56 1.91
N ASP A 76 9.52 -11.41 2.59
CA ASP A 76 10.76 -10.93 3.20
C ASP A 76 11.01 -11.64 4.54
N GLU A 77 11.63 -12.83 4.47
CA GLU A 77 12.05 -13.63 5.61
C GLU A 77 13.52 -14.02 5.44
N ALA A 78 14.31 -13.89 6.51
CA ALA A 78 15.77 -14.09 6.46
C ALA A 78 16.19 -15.52 6.04
N MET A 79 15.37 -16.52 6.39
CA MET A 79 15.62 -17.94 6.10
C MET A 79 15.02 -18.41 4.76
N LEU A 80 14.46 -17.48 3.97
CA LEU A 80 13.73 -17.77 2.75
C LEU A 80 14.46 -17.19 1.54
N ASP A 81 14.49 -17.94 0.43
CA ASP A 81 14.71 -17.33 -0.88
C ASP A 81 13.45 -16.57 -1.29
N SER A 82 13.42 -15.28 -0.96
CA SER A 82 12.25 -14.42 -1.16
C SER A 82 11.88 -14.29 -2.63
N VAL A 83 12.86 -14.32 -3.55
CA VAL A 83 12.61 -14.26 -5.01
C VAL A 83 11.90 -15.51 -5.46
N ALA A 84 12.42 -16.69 -5.12
CA ALA A 84 11.83 -17.97 -5.49
C ALA A 84 10.44 -18.17 -4.85
N ALA A 85 10.26 -17.76 -3.58
CA ALA A 85 8.98 -17.85 -2.89
C ALA A 85 7.93 -16.94 -3.51
N MET A 86 8.28 -15.69 -3.85
CA MET A 86 7.38 -14.73 -4.50
C MET A 86 6.95 -15.27 -5.87
N GLU A 87 7.89 -15.74 -6.68
CA GLU A 87 7.61 -16.33 -7.98
C GLU A 87 6.62 -17.50 -7.88
N ARG A 88 6.93 -18.46 -6.99
CA ARG A 88 6.11 -19.65 -6.79
C ARG A 88 4.70 -19.32 -6.33
N PHE A 89 4.59 -18.45 -5.32
CA PHE A 89 3.29 -18.10 -4.75
C PHE A 89 2.41 -17.33 -5.75
N CYS A 90 2.98 -16.35 -6.46
CA CYS A 90 2.25 -15.61 -7.49
C CYS A 90 1.78 -16.53 -8.64
N LYS A 91 2.61 -17.49 -9.08
CA LYS A 91 2.22 -18.48 -10.10
C LYS A 91 1.09 -19.39 -9.62
N LEU A 92 1.11 -19.82 -8.37
CA LEU A 92 0.04 -20.62 -7.77
C LEU A 92 -1.26 -19.81 -7.68
N ILE A 93 -1.21 -18.56 -7.24
CA ILE A 93 -2.38 -17.66 -7.22
C ILE A 93 -2.99 -17.53 -8.62
N ALA A 94 -2.17 -17.42 -9.66
CA ALA A 94 -2.64 -17.29 -11.03
C ALA A 94 -3.50 -18.50 -11.51
N THR A 95 -3.35 -19.65 -10.87
CA THR A 95 -4.17 -20.85 -11.15
C THR A 95 -5.47 -20.91 -10.35
N GLU A 96 -5.68 -19.97 -9.42
CA GLU A 96 -6.81 -19.92 -8.50
C GLU A 96 -7.72 -18.70 -8.81
N PRO A 97 -8.74 -18.82 -9.66
CA PRO A 97 -9.59 -17.68 -10.06
C PRO A 97 -10.25 -16.96 -8.90
N ASP A 98 -10.63 -17.70 -7.84
CA ASP A 98 -11.26 -17.13 -6.63
C ASP A 98 -10.31 -16.19 -5.88
N ILE A 99 -9.00 -16.33 -6.05
CA ILE A 99 -7.99 -15.47 -5.45
C ILE A 99 -7.54 -14.41 -6.45
N SER A 100 -7.18 -14.82 -7.66
CA SER A 100 -6.61 -13.95 -8.69
C SER A 100 -7.60 -12.97 -9.32
N ARG A 101 -8.91 -13.07 -8.98
CA ARG A 101 -9.90 -12.06 -9.38
C ARG A 101 -9.59 -10.66 -8.83
N VAL A 102 -8.95 -10.55 -7.66
CA VAL A 102 -8.55 -9.27 -7.09
C VAL A 102 -7.12 -8.88 -7.49
N PRO A 103 -6.79 -7.57 -7.55
CA PRO A 103 -5.44 -7.11 -7.78
C PRO A 103 -4.48 -7.57 -6.67
N ILE A 104 -3.21 -7.76 -7.05
CA ILE A 104 -2.13 -8.13 -6.14
C ILE A 104 -1.26 -6.90 -5.84
N MET A 105 -0.97 -6.70 -4.56
CA MET A 105 0.04 -5.76 -4.08
C MET A 105 1.30 -6.54 -3.74
N LEU A 106 2.40 -6.21 -4.40
CA LEU A 106 3.70 -6.87 -4.20
C LEU A 106 4.52 -6.06 -3.21
N ASP A 107 4.73 -6.62 -2.04
CA ASP A 107 5.41 -5.99 -0.93
C ASP A 107 6.78 -6.62 -0.69
N SER A 108 7.82 -5.83 -0.79
CA SER A 108 9.18 -6.21 -0.41
C SER A 108 10.07 -4.99 -0.19
N SER A 109 11.07 -5.15 0.67
CA SER A 109 12.17 -4.22 0.83
C SER A 109 13.20 -4.31 -0.31
N LYS A 110 13.11 -5.34 -1.16
CA LYS A 110 14.04 -5.63 -2.25
C LYS A 110 13.35 -5.52 -3.60
N TRP A 111 13.87 -4.63 -4.47
CA TRP A 111 13.31 -4.46 -5.81
C TRP A 111 13.28 -5.76 -6.64
N SER A 112 14.31 -6.61 -6.52
CA SER A 112 14.37 -7.89 -7.23
C SER A 112 13.18 -8.81 -6.93
N VAL A 113 12.67 -8.79 -5.70
CA VAL A 113 11.49 -9.57 -5.29
C VAL A 113 10.22 -8.97 -5.89
N ILE A 114 10.07 -7.66 -5.82
CA ILE A 114 8.94 -6.93 -6.44
C ILE A 114 8.92 -7.19 -7.95
N GLU A 115 10.04 -7.02 -8.64
CA GLU A 115 10.13 -7.20 -10.08
C GLU A 115 9.80 -8.65 -10.50
N THR A 116 10.24 -9.64 -9.72
CA THR A 116 9.86 -11.04 -9.95
C THR A 116 8.36 -11.25 -9.84
N GLY A 117 7.73 -10.69 -8.82
CA GLY A 117 6.27 -10.73 -8.68
C GLY A 117 5.55 -10.06 -9.84
N LEU A 118 6.01 -8.88 -10.27
CA LEU A 118 5.44 -8.15 -11.42
C LEU A 118 5.44 -8.97 -12.71
N LYS A 119 6.45 -9.84 -12.91
CA LYS A 119 6.52 -10.75 -14.05
C LYS A 119 5.54 -11.92 -13.97
N CYS A 120 5.00 -12.20 -12.80
CA CYS A 120 4.16 -13.39 -12.54
C CYS A 120 2.67 -13.08 -12.38
N ILE A 121 2.30 -11.83 -12.05
CA ILE A 121 0.90 -11.45 -11.83
C ILE A 121 0.18 -11.13 -13.14
N GLN A 122 -1.14 -11.27 -13.13
CA GLN A 122 -2.04 -10.86 -14.20
C GLN A 122 -2.67 -9.50 -13.89
N GLY A 123 -3.06 -8.75 -14.91
CA GLY A 123 -3.72 -7.48 -14.78
C GLY A 123 -2.79 -6.36 -14.33
N LYS A 124 -3.33 -5.41 -13.54
CA LYS A 124 -2.61 -4.26 -13.03
C LYS A 124 -2.54 -4.31 -11.51
N GLY A 125 -1.37 -4.63 -10.99
CA GLY A 125 -1.07 -4.69 -9.55
C GLY A 125 -0.51 -3.40 -9.00
N VAL A 126 -0.07 -3.47 -7.74
CA VAL A 126 0.52 -2.37 -6.99
C VAL A 126 1.90 -2.77 -6.47
N VAL A 127 2.87 -1.88 -6.62
CA VAL A 127 4.19 -2.00 -6.00
C VAL A 127 4.15 -1.41 -4.59
N ASN A 128 4.53 -2.18 -3.60
CA ASN A 128 4.65 -1.75 -2.21
C ASN A 128 6.08 -2.04 -1.71
N SER A 129 6.97 -1.11 -1.68
CA SER A 129 6.84 0.30 -1.98
C SER A 129 8.13 0.83 -2.61
N ILE A 130 8.08 2.07 -3.05
CA ILE A 130 9.26 2.84 -3.43
C ILE A 130 9.39 4.04 -2.48
N SER A 131 10.61 4.54 -2.32
CA SER A 131 10.89 5.71 -1.48
C SER A 131 12.21 6.37 -1.88
N MET A 132 12.46 7.56 -1.34
CA MET A 132 13.72 8.28 -1.55
C MET A 132 14.80 7.95 -0.51
N LYS A 133 14.65 6.86 0.25
CA LYS A 133 15.64 6.48 1.28
C LYS A 133 17.07 6.29 0.72
N GLU A 134 17.19 5.89 -0.54
CA GLU A 134 18.46 5.70 -1.24
C GLU A 134 18.71 6.80 -2.29
N GLY A 135 18.01 7.93 -2.18
CA GLY A 135 18.11 9.08 -3.06
C GLY A 135 17.17 9.05 -4.26
N GLU A 136 17.11 10.18 -4.95
CA GLU A 136 16.18 10.41 -6.06
C GLU A 136 16.47 9.54 -7.28
N ALA A 137 17.74 9.25 -7.57
CA ALA A 137 18.11 8.47 -8.75
C ALA A 137 17.54 7.03 -8.69
N GLU A 138 17.68 6.36 -7.54
CA GLU A 138 17.13 5.03 -7.34
C GLU A 138 15.60 5.06 -7.30
N PHE A 139 15.03 6.04 -6.63
CA PHE A 139 13.59 6.27 -6.60
C PHE A 139 12.97 6.39 -8.00
N LEU A 140 13.55 7.23 -8.84
CA LEU A 140 13.11 7.42 -10.22
C LEU A 140 13.33 6.17 -11.08
N ARG A 141 14.44 5.44 -10.86
CA ARG A 141 14.70 4.17 -11.55
C ARG A 141 13.59 3.15 -11.26
N GLN A 142 13.25 2.95 -9.99
CA GLN A 142 12.20 2.02 -9.58
C GLN A 142 10.82 2.48 -10.08
N ALA A 143 10.51 3.76 -10.01
CA ALA A 143 9.26 4.32 -10.51
C ALA A 143 9.08 4.07 -12.02
N ARG A 144 10.12 4.31 -12.81
CA ARG A 144 10.09 4.07 -14.26
C ARG A 144 9.91 2.59 -14.59
N LEU A 145 10.53 1.69 -13.82
CA LEU A 145 10.33 0.25 -13.98
C LEU A 145 8.90 -0.17 -13.62
N ALA A 146 8.37 0.28 -12.48
CA ALA A 146 6.99 0.01 -12.09
C ALA A 146 6.01 0.48 -13.18
N ARG A 147 6.23 1.66 -13.76
CA ARG A 147 5.44 2.16 -14.89
C ARG A 147 5.52 1.27 -16.12
N ARG A 148 6.70 0.73 -16.45
CA ARG A 148 6.86 -0.21 -17.58
C ARG A 148 6.06 -1.48 -17.40
N TYR A 149 5.94 -1.98 -16.17
CA TYR A 149 5.08 -3.13 -15.84
C TYR A 149 3.59 -2.75 -15.73
N GLY A 150 3.25 -1.47 -15.89
CA GLY A 150 1.88 -0.98 -15.80
C GLY A 150 1.31 -0.94 -14.38
N ALA A 151 2.15 -1.06 -13.34
CA ALA A 151 1.71 -1.09 -11.96
C ALA A 151 1.45 0.31 -11.38
N ALA A 152 0.52 0.41 -10.44
CA ALA A 152 0.45 1.53 -9.50
C ALA A 152 1.55 1.39 -8.43
N VAL A 153 1.87 2.47 -7.72
CA VAL A 153 2.93 2.45 -6.71
C VAL A 153 2.46 3.02 -5.38
N ILE A 154 2.85 2.35 -4.30
CA ILE A 154 2.88 2.97 -2.98
C ILE A 154 4.22 3.69 -2.83
N VAL A 155 4.15 4.94 -2.40
CA VAL A 155 5.30 5.81 -2.12
C VAL A 155 5.31 6.09 -0.63
N MET A 156 6.30 5.55 0.08
CA MET A 156 6.47 5.84 1.50
C MET A 156 7.06 7.23 1.72
N ALA A 157 6.58 7.92 2.73
CA ALA A 157 7.18 9.16 3.20
C ALA A 157 8.51 8.86 3.92
N PHE A 158 9.54 8.55 3.16
CA PHE A 158 10.85 8.11 3.59
C PHE A 158 11.90 8.71 2.64
N ASP A 159 12.79 9.52 3.17
CA ASP A 159 13.90 10.10 2.42
C ASP A 159 15.26 9.67 2.98
N GLU A 160 16.31 10.33 2.53
CA GLU A 160 17.70 10.06 2.91
C GLU A 160 17.95 10.27 4.42
N GLN A 161 17.07 10.99 5.12
CA GLN A 161 17.14 11.24 6.56
C GLN A 161 16.33 10.24 7.40
N GLY A 162 15.53 9.38 6.75
CA GLY A 162 14.70 8.39 7.40
C GLY A 162 13.20 8.56 7.17
N GLN A 163 12.41 7.75 7.86
CA GLN A 163 10.96 7.81 7.80
C GLN A 163 10.42 9.11 8.42
N ALA A 164 9.44 9.71 7.75
CA ALA A 164 8.74 10.87 8.27
C ALA A 164 7.85 10.49 9.45
N ASP A 165 8.04 11.14 10.58
CA ASP A 165 7.27 10.98 11.81
C ASP A 165 6.31 12.15 12.06
N THR A 166 6.71 13.38 11.73
CA THR A 166 5.92 14.60 11.91
C THR A 166 5.11 14.96 10.67
N PHE A 167 4.01 15.68 10.86
CA PHE A 167 3.18 16.23 9.78
C PHE A 167 4.03 16.94 8.72
N ARG A 168 4.93 17.81 9.15
CA ARG A 168 5.79 18.58 8.25
C ARG A 168 6.64 17.66 7.37
N ARG A 169 7.35 16.72 7.97
CA ARG A 169 8.19 15.76 7.23
C ARG A 169 7.38 14.92 6.24
N LYS A 170 6.19 14.46 6.68
CA LYS A 170 5.28 13.67 5.84
C LYS A 170 4.88 14.44 4.59
N THR A 171 4.46 15.69 4.74
CA THR A 171 3.98 16.52 3.62
C THR A 171 5.11 16.97 2.70
N GLU A 172 6.27 17.38 3.25
CA GLU A 172 7.44 17.78 2.46
C GLU A 172 7.96 16.62 1.58
N ILE A 173 8.07 15.42 2.14
CA ILE A 173 8.55 14.24 1.39
C ILE A 173 7.53 13.82 0.32
N CYS A 174 6.23 13.78 0.65
CA CYS A 174 5.19 13.43 -0.32
C CYS A 174 5.13 14.44 -1.47
N GLU A 175 5.24 15.74 -1.20
CA GLU A 175 5.27 16.79 -2.23
C GLU A 175 6.48 16.64 -3.15
N ARG A 176 7.67 16.43 -2.57
CA ARG A 176 8.90 16.20 -3.35
C ARG A 176 8.77 14.97 -4.25
N ALA A 177 8.29 13.86 -3.68
CA ALA A 177 8.08 12.63 -4.43
C ALA A 177 7.05 12.81 -5.55
N TYR A 178 5.94 13.50 -5.29
CA TYR A 178 4.91 13.77 -6.29
C TYR A 178 5.46 14.55 -7.47
N LYS A 179 6.23 15.61 -7.22
CA LYS A 179 6.86 16.43 -8.27
C LYS A 179 7.82 15.62 -9.14
N LEU A 180 8.64 14.76 -8.52
CA LEU A 180 9.57 13.87 -9.23
C LEU A 180 8.84 12.83 -10.08
N LEU A 181 7.77 12.23 -9.55
CA LEU A 181 7.02 11.20 -10.24
C LEU A 181 6.24 11.74 -11.43
N THR A 182 5.52 12.84 -11.25
CA THR A 182 4.63 13.40 -12.29
C THR A 182 5.37 14.19 -13.37
N LYS A 183 6.57 14.67 -13.07
CA LYS A 183 7.42 15.39 -14.02
C LYS A 183 7.71 14.51 -15.25
N PRO A 184 7.62 15.06 -16.49
CA PRO A 184 7.93 14.31 -17.70
C PRO A 184 9.32 13.67 -17.70
N VAL A 185 9.44 12.50 -18.35
CA VAL A 185 10.72 11.80 -18.46
C VAL A 185 11.79 12.63 -19.18
N ALA A 186 11.40 13.38 -20.22
CA ALA A 186 12.28 14.30 -20.96
C ALA A 186 12.86 15.41 -20.07
N GLU A 187 12.19 15.73 -18.97
CA GLU A 187 12.64 16.72 -17.98
C GLU A 187 13.30 16.10 -16.76
N GLY A 188 13.59 14.80 -16.80
CA GLY A 188 14.26 14.07 -15.72
C GLY A 188 13.33 13.42 -14.70
N GLY A 189 12.01 13.52 -14.85
CA GLY A 189 11.03 12.86 -13.99
C GLY A 189 10.73 11.40 -14.38
N ALA A 190 9.74 10.79 -13.73
CA ALA A 190 9.26 9.45 -14.06
C ALA A 190 8.11 9.47 -15.10
N GLY A 191 7.44 10.61 -15.29
CA GLY A 191 6.23 10.72 -16.11
C GLY A 191 5.12 9.78 -15.63
N PHE A 192 5.04 9.56 -14.31
CA PHE A 192 4.09 8.63 -13.71
C PHE A 192 2.68 9.22 -13.70
N PRO A 193 1.64 8.47 -14.05
CA PRO A 193 0.28 8.96 -13.94
C PRO A 193 -0.06 9.28 -12.47
N ALA A 194 -0.55 10.49 -12.21
CA ALA A 194 -0.83 10.93 -10.84
C ALA A 194 -1.88 10.05 -10.14
N GLU A 195 -2.88 9.55 -10.90
CA GLU A 195 -3.92 8.65 -10.42
C GLU A 195 -3.41 7.26 -9.99
N ASP A 196 -2.21 6.88 -10.40
CA ASP A 196 -1.56 5.61 -10.04
C ASP A 196 -0.57 5.74 -8.86
N ILE A 197 -0.50 6.92 -8.24
CA ILE A 197 0.34 7.18 -7.07
C ILE A 197 -0.48 7.02 -5.79
N ILE A 198 0.05 6.24 -4.86
CA ILE A 198 -0.53 6.03 -3.52
C ILE A 198 0.51 6.42 -2.48
N PHE A 199 0.27 7.47 -1.72
CA PHE A 199 1.19 7.85 -0.64
C PHE A 199 0.89 7.08 0.65
N ASP A 200 1.93 6.56 1.28
CA ASP A 200 1.92 6.07 2.65
C ASP A 200 2.73 7.04 3.53
N PRO A 201 2.06 7.94 4.25
CA PRO A 201 2.74 8.89 5.12
C PRO A 201 3.18 8.30 6.46
N ASN A 202 3.27 6.99 6.60
CA ASN A 202 3.69 6.18 7.73
C ASN A 202 2.76 6.27 8.94
N ILE A 203 2.20 5.13 9.33
CA ILE A 203 1.46 4.96 10.58
C ILE A 203 2.41 4.42 11.63
N PHE A 204 2.60 5.16 12.72
CA PHE A 204 3.37 4.74 13.88
C PHE A 204 2.48 4.41 15.07
N ALA A 205 3.03 3.64 16.01
CA ALA A 205 2.32 3.24 17.23
C ALA A 205 2.05 4.44 18.12
N ILE A 206 0.83 4.47 18.68
CA ILE A 206 0.42 5.41 19.72
C ILE A 206 0.58 4.78 21.11
N ALA A 207 0.44 5.60 22.17
CA ALA A 207 0.45 5.16 23.56
C ALA A 207 1.70 4.33 23.94
N THR A 208 2.84 4.73 23.44
CA THR A 208 4.14 4.09 23.71
C THR A 208 4.75 4.51 25.05
N GLY A 209 4.19 5.54 25.70
CA GLY A 209 4.75 6.18 26.88
C GLY A 209 5.86 7.19 26.58
N ILE A 210 6.08 7.52 25.32
CA ILE A 210 7.05 8.53 24.86
C ILE A 210 6.26 9.74 24.35
N GLU A 211 6.50 10.92 24.92
CA GLU A 211 5.74 12.14 24.64
C GLU A 211 5.81 12.57 23.16
N GLU A 212 6.96 12.39 22.50
CA GLU A 212 7.13 12.69 21.09
C GLU A 212 6.22 11.86 20.17
N HIS A 213 5.71 10.72 20.68
CA HIS A 213 4.84 9.84 19.90
C HIS A 213 3.35 10.18 20.01
N ASP A 214 2.97 11.10 20.91
CA ASP A 214 1.56 11.37 21.22
C ASP A 214 0.77 11.90 20.02
N ASN A 215 1.43 12.61 19.11
CA ASN A 215 0.82 13.19 17.91
C ASN A 215 0.88 12.32 16.65
N TYR A 216 1.49 11.16 16.69
CA TYR A 216 1.74 10.36 15.48
C TYR A 216 0.46 10.03 14.68
N ALA A 217 -0.63 9.67 15.34
CA ALA A 217 -1.90 9.38 14.66
C ALA A 217 -2.53 10.66 14.09
N VAL A 218 -2.46 11.76 14.82
CA VAL A 218 -2.97 13.08 14.38
C VAL A 218 -2.18 13.59 13.18
N ASP A 219 -0.85 13.50 13.23
CA ASP A 219 0.03 13.89 12.13
C ASP A 219 -0.22 13.08 10.87
N PHE A 220 -0.49 11.77 10.99
CA PHE A 220 -0.88 10.93 9.87
C PHE A 220 -2.21 11.38 9.26
N ILE A 221 -3.24 11.57 10.07
CA ILE A 221 -4.58 11.98 9.62
C ILE A 221 -4.51 13.34 8.93
N ASN A 222 -3.78 14.30 9.51
CA ASN A 222 -3.59 15.62 8.90
C ASN A 222 -2.80 15.55 7.61
N ALA A 223 -1.77 14.69 7.52
CA ALA A 223 -1.02 14.47 6.29
C ALA A 223 -1.90 13.87 5.18
N VAL A 224 -2.78 12.94 5.50
CA VAL A 224 -3.76 12.37 4.55
C VAL A 224 -4.65 13.47 3.98
N ALA A 225 -5.22 14.33 4.84
CA ALA A 225 -6.03 15.47 4.40
C ALA A 225 -5.25 16.42 3.49
N TRP A 226 -4.03 16.75 3.90
CA TRP A 226 -3.15 17.65 3.12
C TRP A 226 -2.80 17.07 1.74
N ILE A 227 -2.49 15.76 1.66
CA ILE A 227 -2.19 15.06 0.38
C ILE A 227 -3.39 15.15 -0.55
N LYS A 228 -4.60 14.88 -0.02
CA LYS A 228 -5.83 14.96 -0.81
C LYS A 228 -6.07 16.34 -1.40
N GLU A 229 -5.76 17.39 -0.65
CA GLU A 229 -5.99 18.78 -1.07
C GLU A 229 -4.89 19.31 -2.02
N ASN A 230 -3.64 18.87 -1.83
CA ASN A 230 -2.47 19.50 -2.47
C ASN A 230 -1.81 18.65 -3.56
N LEU A 231 -2.02 17.33 -3.58
CA LEU A 231 -1.43 16.42 -4.56
C LEU A 231 -2.54 15.79 -5.44
N PRO A 232 -2.96 16.49 -6.50
CA PRO A 232 -4.11 16.08 -7.31
C PRO A 232 -4.01 14.64 -7.81
N TYR A 233 -5.12 13.90 -7.72
CA TYR A 233 -5.33 12.51 -8.15
C TYR A 233 -4.62 11.44 -7.34
N ALA A 234 -3.61 11.78 -6.54
CA ALA A 234 -2.93 10.83 -5.68
C ALA A 234 -3.89 10.24 -4.63
N LYS A 235 -3.66 8.98 -4.30
CA LYS A 235 -4.37 8.23 -3.25
C LYS A 235 -3.51 8.15 -2.01
N THR A 236 -4.09 7.66 -0.92
CA THR A 236 -3.37 7.43 0.34
C THR A 236 -3.63 6.03 0.88
N SER A 237 -2.63 5.47 1.54
CA SER A 237 -2.67 4.16 2.19
C SER A 237 -1.92 4.19 3.51
N GLY A 238 -2.02 3.12 4.26
CA GLY A 238 -1.23 2.89 5.46
C GLY A 238 -1.46 1.50 6.05
N GLY A 239 -0.48 1.01 6.78
CA GLY A 239 -0.57 -0.23 7.55
C GLY A 239 -1.36 0.00 8.84
N GLY A 240 -2.67 -0.21 8.82
CA GLY A 240 -3.57 0.13 9.93
C GLY A 240 -3.21 -0.52 11.26
N SER A 241 -2.73 -1.76 11.25
CA SER A 241 -2.33 -2.50 12.45
C SER A 241 -1.17 -1.86 13.22
N ASN A 242 -0.37 -1.01 12.59
CA ASN A 242 0.79 -0.37 13.22
C ASN A 242 0.38 0.60 14.34
N VAL A 243 -0.77 1.27 14.22
CA VAL A 243 -1.22 2.27 15.20
C VAL A 243 -1.36 1.70 16.61
N SER A 244 -1.71 0.41 16.72
CA SER A 244 -1.95 -0.28 17.98
C SER A 244 -0.82 -1.21 18.42
N PHE A 245 0.37 -1.06 17.86
CA PHE A 245 1.49 -1.96 18.10
C PHE A 245 1.87 -2.10 19.59
N SER A 246 1.76 -1.00 20.35
CA SER A 246 2.00 -0.99 21.80
C SER A 246 1.02 -1.86 22.61
N PHE A 247 -0.11 -2.25 22.01
CA PHE A 247 -1.13 -3.11 22.62
C PHE A 247 -1.14 -4.54 22.07
N ARG A 248 -0.01 -5.04 21.54
CA ARG A 248 0.10 -6.42 21.07
C ARG A 248 -0.28 -7.40 22.17
N GLY A 249 -1.15 -8.37 21.83
CA GLY A 249 -1.69 -9.37 22.76
C GLY A 249 -3.01 -8.96 23.43
N ASN A 250 -3.51 -7.75 23.17
CA ASN A 250 -4.82 -7.28 23.65
C ASN A 250 -5.72 -6.94 22.44
N ASP A 251 -6.27 -7.97 21.80
CA ASP A 251 -7.02 -7.83 20.55
C ASP A 251 -8.25 -6.93 20.69
N PRO A 252 -9.09 -6.98 21.75
CA PRO A 252 -10.22 -6.08 21.87
C PRO A 252 -9.84 -4.59 21.91
N VAL A 253 -8.75 -4.25 22.58
CA VAL A 253 -8.24 -2.87 22.62
C VAL A 253 -7.70 -2.48 21.25
N ARG A 254 -6.98 -3.37 20.58
CA ARG A 254 -6.46 -3.10 19.23
C ARG A 254 -7.57 -2.84 18.21
N GLU A 255 -8.62 -3.65 18.21
CA GLU A 255 -9.79 -3.49 17.34
C GLU A 255 -10.47 -2.14 17.57
N ALA A 256 -10.65 -1.74 18.83
CA ALA A 256 -11.22 -0.44 19.17
C ALA A 256 -10.35 0.72 18.66
N ILE A 257 -9.03 0.63 18.83
CA ILE A 257 -8.08 1.64 18.33
C ILE A 257 -8.16 1.72 16.80
N HIS A 258 -8.15 0.57 16.10
CA HIS A 258 -8.25 0.51 14.64
C HIS A 258 -9.55 1.17 14.15
N THR A 259 -10.67 0.85 14.77
CA THR A 259 -11.99 1.39 14.39
C THR A 259 -12.01 2.91 14.50
N VAL A 260 -11.58 3.46 15.64
CA VAL A 260 -11.54 4.91 15.86
C VAL A 260 -10.55 5.60 14.92
N PHE A 261 -9.35 5.04 14.79
CA PHE A 261 -8.32 5.61 13.92
C PHE A 261 -8.78 5.63 12.45
N LEU A 262 -9.29 4.51 11.94
CA LEU A 262 -9.76 4.41 10.56
C LEU A 262 -10.95 5.33 10.29
N TYR A 263 -11.88 5.47 11.23
CA TYR A 263 -12.98 6.42 11.10
C TYR A 263 -12.49 7.84 10.81
N HIS A 264 -11.52 8.33 11.59
CA HIS A 264 -10.96 9.66 11.40
C HIS A 264 -10.09 9.77 10.14
N ALA A 265 -9.28 8.77 9.85
CA ALA A 265 -8.41 8.74 8.68
C ALA A 265 -9.21 8.67 7.37
N ILE A 266 -10.26 7.85 7.30
CA ILE A 266 -11.15 7.75 6.13
C ILE A 266 -11.89 9.07 5.92
N LYS A 267 -12.39 9.69 6.99
CA LYS A 267 -13.02 11.00 6.93
C LYS A 267 -12.08 12.09 6.42
N ALA A 268 -10.79 11.99 6.73
CA ALA A 268 -9.75 12.90 6.22
C ALA A 268 -9.36 12.61 4.74
N GLY A 269 -9.76 11.44 4.19
CA GLY A 269 -9.52 11.08 2.79
C GLY A 269 -8.63 9.87 2.57
N LEU A 270 -8.38 9.04 3.60
CA LEU A 270 -7.65 7.79 3.44
C LEU A 270 -8.38 6.89 2.44
N SER A 271 -7.71 6.53 1.34
CA SER A 271 -8.32 5.80 0.22
C SER A 271 -8.35 4.30 0.45
N MET A 272 -7.30 3.76 1.08
CA MET A 272 -7.15 2.34 1.33
C MET A 272 -6.33 2.10 2.61
N GLY A 273 -6.38 0.87 3.11
CA GLY A 273 -5.56 0.45 4.24
C GLY A 273 -5.19 -1.01 4.14
N ILE A 274 -3.96 -1.31 4.55
CA ILE A 274 -3.48 -2.68 4.72
C ILE A 274 -3.94 -3.13 6.09
N VAL A 275 -4.92 -4.03 6.11
CA VAL A 275 -5.70 -4.37 7.30
C VAL A 275 -6.02 -5.87 7.33
N ASN A 276 -6.40 -6.37 8.50
CA ASN A 276 -7.02 -7.68 8.59
C ASN A 276 -8.49 -7.58 8.17
N ALA A 277 -8.80 -7.97 6.94
CA ALA A 277 -10.14 -7.84 6.36
C ALA A 277 -11.25 -8.54 7.18
N GLY A 278 -10.92 -9.58 7.92
CA GLY A 278 -11.86 -10.31 8.79
C GLY A 278 -12.11 -9.68 10.17
N GLN A 279 -11.41 -8.60 10.51
CA GLN A 279 -11.47 -7.96 11.84
C GLN A 279 -11.84 -6.46 11.81
N LEU A 280 -12.31 -5.97 10.68
CA LEU A 280 -12.83 -4.61 10.63
C LEU A 280 -14.22 -4.59 11.25
N GLY A 281 -14.37 -3.89 12.38
CA GLY A 281 -15.68 -3.55 12.93
C GLY A 281 -16.46 -2.69 11.95
N VAL A 282 -17.75 -2.98 11.82
CA VAL A 282 -18.70 -2.24 10.97
C VAL A 282 -19.04 -0.91 11.64
#